data_22b46183275c966cfe6ba49a533c2412
#
_entry.id   22b46183275c966cfe6ba49a533c2412
#
_cell.length_a   1.000
_cell.length_b   1.000
_cell.length_c   1.000
_cell.angle_alpha   90.00
_cell.angle_beta   90.00
_cell.angle_gamma   90.00
#
_symmetry.space_group_name_H-M   'P 1'
#
loop_
_entity.id
_entity.type
_entity.pdbx_description
1 polymer ?
#
loop_
_entity_poly.entity_id
_entity_poly.type
_entity_poly.pdbx_seq_one_letter_code
_entity_poly.pdbx_strand_id
1 'polypeptide(L)'
;MPTKTTQPSDTLTNPYGYSEMDWAAQLDPAYAAARAAVRRLSVGEDGTLSVKVKELIVLGILASRGLQYGVEAHMRRALDYGATKDELFEAIKAAAVPGGGVAYSVGVRALQALEQDGAFPPPSPPPAVRGRRGTATTPPPSAPPAPRRRGRTATR
;
A
#
# COMPACT_ATOMS: atom_id res chain seq x y z
N MET A 1 38.13 -0.49 3.17
CA MET A 1 36.96 -1.09 3.83
C MET A 1 36.28 -1.98 2.81
N PRO A 2 36.28 -3.33 2.95
CA PRO A 2 35.61 -4.19 2.00
C PRO A 2 34.08 -4.06 2.23
N THR A 3 33.36 -3.74 1.18
CA THR A 3 31.89 -3.77 1.12
C THR A 3 31.44 -5.21 1.28
N LYS A 4 30.71 -5.49 2.36
CA LYS A 4 30.11 -6.79 2.64
C LYS A 4 29.03 -7.05 1.59
N THR A 5 29.38 -7.77 0.54
CA THR A 5 28.41 -8.27 -0.43
C THR A 5 27.56 -9.30 0.30
N THR A 6 26.35 -8.93 0.63
CA THR A 6 25.37 -9.84 1.25
C THR A 6 25.05 -10.93 0.25
N GLN A 7 25.45 -12.17 0.51
CA GLN A 7 25.14 -13.32 -0.32
C GLN A 7 23.63 -13.59 -0.31
N PRO A 8 23.00 -13.94 -1.43
CA PRO A 8 21.56 -14.21 -1.49
C PRO A 8 21.10 -15.36 -0.57
N SER A 9 22.01 -16.21 -0.11
CA SER A 9 21.72 -17.34 0.78
C SER A 9 21.32 -16.92 2.20
N ASP A 10 21.84 -15.78 2.70
CA ASP A 10 21.56 -15.36 4.08
C ASP A 10 20.17 -14.74 4.25
N THR A 11 19.55 -14.26 3.16
CA THR A 11 18.21 -13.70 3.19
C THR A 11 17.08 -14.74 3.21
N LEU A 12 17.37 -16.01 2.87
CA LEU A 12 16.35 -17.05 2.77
C LEU A 12 15.95 -17.64 4.13
N THR A 13 16.87 -17.72 5.11
CA THR A 13 16.60 -18.25 6.44
C THR A 13 15.88 -17.26 7.35
N ASN A 14 16.23 -15.98 7.23
CA ASN A 14 15.64 -14.92 8.07
C ASN A 14 15.42 -13.62 7.28
N PRO A 15 14.51 -13.60 6.28
CA PRO A 15 14.32 -12.44 5.41
C PRO A 15 13.66 -11.24 6.09
N TYR A 16 13.16 -11.42 7.31
CA TYR A 16 12.51 -10.38 8.10
C TYR A 16 13.42 -9.83 9.20
N GLY A 17 14.64 -10.37 9.36
CA GLY A 17 15.59 -9.90 10.36
C GLY A 17 15.21 -10.22 11.82
N TYR A 18 14.39 -11.23 12.06
CA TYR A 18 13.99 -11.63 13.41
C TYR A 18 15.13 -12.34 14.13
N SER A 19 15.72 -11.71 15.13
CA SER A 19 16.87 -12.26 15.87
C SER A 19 16.58 -13.61 16.54
N GLU A 20 15.34 -13.86 16.95
CA GLU A 20 14.90 -15.15 17.48
C GLU A 20 14.95 -16.28 16.44
N MET A 21 14.84 -15.96 15.15
CA MET A 21 14.97 -16.96 14.09
C MET A 21 16.41 -17.39 13.92
N ASP A 22 17.36 -16.47 14.03
CA ASP A 22 18.80 -16.78 13.97
C ASP A 22 19.24 -17.60 15.18
N TRP A 23 18.71 -17.27 16.36
CA TRP A 23 18.95 -18.06 17.57
C TRP A 23 18.33 -19.46 17.48
N ALA A 24 17.09 -19.58 17.02
CA ALA A 24 16.43 -20.87 16.83
C ALA A 24 17.15 -21.76 15.81
N ALA A 25 17.74 -21.18 14.77
CA ALA A 25 18.54 -21.90 13.79
C ALA A 25 19.82 -22.52 14.38
N GLN A 26 20.36 -21.98 15.48
CA GLN A 26 21.48 -22.55 16.20
C GLN A 26 21.05 -23.79 17.05
N LEU A 27 19.80 -23.80 17.52
CA LEU A 27 19.26 -24.93 18.31
C LEU A 27 18.93 -26.13 17.42
N ASP A 28 18.34 -25.91 16.26
CA ASP A 28 17.98 -26.95 15.29
C ASP A 28 18.17 -26.43 13.84
N PRO A 29 19.39 -26.56 13.29
CA PRO A 29 19.67 -26.14 11.92
C PRO A 29 18.83 -26.85 10.86
N ALA A 30 18.53 -28.16 11.10
CA ALA A 30 17.76 -28.95 10.13
C ALA A 30 16.31 -28.48 10.05
N TYR A 31 15.68 -28.20 11.19
CA TYR A 31 14.34 -27.65 11.23
C TYR A 31 14.30 -26.23 10.62
N ALA A 32 15.28 -25.39 10.93
CA ALA A 32 15.38 -24.04 10.36
C ALA A 32 15.47 -24.07 8.83
N ALA A 33 16.29 -24.98 8.28
CA ALA A 33 16.40 -25.18 6.84
C ALA A 33 15.08 -25.66 6.20
N ALA A 34 14.41 -26.63 6.81
CA ALA A 34 13.11 -27.12 6.35
C ALA A 34 12.06 -26.01 6.35
N ARG A 35 12.00 -25.23 7.43
CA ARG A 35 11.09 -24.09 7.57
C ARG A 35 11.38 -23.01 6.52
N ALA A 36 12.64 -22.70 6.25
CA ALA A 36 13.05 -21.77 5.21
C ALA A 36 12.61 -22.24 3.82
N ALA A 37 12.73 -23.56 3.54
CA ALA A 37 12.26 -24.14 2.28
C ALA A 37 10.73 -24.00 2.11
N VAL A 38 9.96 -24.32 3.15
CA VAL A 38 8.49 -24.13 3.13
C VAL A 38 8.13 -22.67 2.87
N ARG A 39 8.79 -21.74 3.57
CA ARG A 39 8.54 -20.31 3.39
C ARG A 39 8.89 -19.84 1.98
N ARG A 40 10.02 -20.28 1.43
CA ARG A 40 10.42 -19.96 0.06
C ARG A 40 9.36 -20.40 -0.94
N LEU A 41 8.87 -21.62 -0.84
CA LEU A 41 7.83 -22.15 -1.71
C LEU A 41 6.48 -21.44 -1.56
N SER A 42 6.18 -20.96 -0.36
CA SER A 42 4.87 -20.31 -0.07
C SER A 42 4.84 -18.84 -0.44
N VAL A 43 5.84 -18.08 0.00
CA VAL A 43 5.83 -16.60 -0.12
C VAL A 43 7.11 -16.02 -0.73
N GLY A 44 8.18 -16.80 -0.84
CA GLY A 44 9.52 -16.31 -1.19
C GLY A 44 9.78 -16.15 -2.68
N GLU A 45 8.99 -16.77 -3.55
CA GLU A 45 9.19 -16.77 -5.01
C GLU A 45 7.90 -16.36 -5.73
N ASP A 46 8.05 -15.81 -6.93
CA ASP A 46 6.92 -15.56 -7.81
C ASP A 46 6.29 -16.88 -8.29
N GLY A 47 4.98 -16.83 -8.43
CA GLY A 47 4.18 -17.91 -8.96
C GLY A 47 2.97 -17.31 -9.66
N THR A 48 1.79 -17.91 -9.53
CA THR A 48 0.54 -17.29 -10.00
C THR A 48 0.31 -15.92 -9.33
N LEU A 49 0.68 -15.80 -8.05
CA LEU A 49 0.75 -14.52 -7.35
C LEU A 49 2.22 -14.11 -7.21
N SER A 50 2.52 -12.83 -7.46
CA SER A 50 3.84 -12.26 -7.19
C SER A 50 4.16 -12.25 -5.70
N VAL A 51 5.45 -12.21 -5.34
CA VAL A 51 5.89 -12.06 -3.94
C VAL A 51 5.23 -10.83 -3.31
N LYS A 52 5.18 -9.69 -4.01
CA LYS A 52 4.50 -8.48 -3.54
C LYS A 52 3.07 -8.77 -3.07
N VAL A 53 2.28 -9.42 -3.90
CA VAL A 53 0.87 -9.74 -3.58
C VAL A 53 0.77 -10.69 -2.38
N LYS A 54 1.64 -11.70 -2.32
CA LYS A 54 1.69 -12.63 -1.18
C LYS A 54 2.03 -11.91 0.13
N GLU A 55 2.99 -10.97 0.11
CA GLU A 55 3.34 -10.18 1.28
C GLU A 55 2.18 -9.26 1.72
N LEU A 56 1.45 -8.65 0.77
CA LEU A 56 0.24 -7.86 1.07
C LEU A 56 -0.87 -8.71 1.72
N ILE A 57 -1.04 -9.96 1.29
CA ILE A 57 -1.99 -10.89 1.90
C ILE A 57 -1.55 -11.22 3.35
N VAL A 58 -0.27 -11.56 3.55
CA VAL A 58 0.25 -11.94 4.86
C VAL A 58 0.15 -10.79 5.85
N LEU A 59 0.52 -9.57 5.45
CA LEU A 59 0.40 -8.40 6.34
C LEU A 59 -1.05 -8.16 6.78
N GLY A 60 -2.04 -8.38 5.90
CA GLY A 60 -3.45 -8.26 6.25
C GLY A 60 -3.90 -9.29 7.29
N ILE A 61 -3.44 -10.54 7.15
CA ILE A 61 -3.70 -11.61 8.11
C ILE A 61 -3.06 -11.29 9.47
N LEU A 62 -1.81 -10.82 9.49
CA LEU A 62 -1.10 -10.46 10.71
C LEU A 62 -1.72 -9.25 11.41
N ALA A 63 -2.17 -8.26 10.64
CA ALA A 63 -2.90 -7.10 11.16
C ALA A 63 -4.19 -7.52 11.88
N SER A 64 -4.96 -8.43 11.28
CA SER A 64 -6.18 -9.00 11.89
C SER A 64 -5.91 -9.78 13.18
N ARG A 65 -4.69 -10.30 13.34
CA ARG A 65 -4.24 -11.01 14.55
C ARG A 65 -3.59 -10.09 15.59
N GLY A 66 -3.48 -8.79 15.32
CA GLY A 66 -2.87 -7.83 16.25
C GLY A 66 -1.34 -7.86 16.28
N LEU A 67 -0.67 -8.47 15.32
CA LEU A 67 0.79 -8.73 15.34
C LEU A 67 1.56 -7.61 14.62
N GLN A 68 1.62 -6.43 15.22
CA GLN A 68 2.22 -5.22 14.60
C GLN A 68 3.63 -5.45 14.08
N TYR A 69 4.54 -6.04 14.87
CA TYR A 69 5.91 -6.32 14.46
C TYR A 69 5.99 -7.18 13.19
N GLY A 70 5.12 -8.19 13.10
CA GLY A 70 5.00 -9.00 11.90
C GLY A 70 4.49 -8.19 10.70
N VAL A 71 3.52 -7.30 10.92
CA VAL A 71 3.00 -6.41 9.84
C VAL A 71 4.11 -5.51 9.31
N GLU A 72 4.90 -4.87 10.17
CA GLU A 72 6.03 -4.03 9.77
C GLU A 72 7.05 -4.78 8.92
N ALA A 73 7.44 -5.98 9.33
CA ALA A 73 8.40 -6.80 8.61
C ALA A 73 7.89 -7.20 7.22
N HIS A 74 6.62 -7.58 7.10
CA HIS A 74 6.01 -7.94 5.81
C HIS A 74 5.76 -6.72 4.93
N MET A 75 5.49 -5.53 5.49
CA MET A 75 5.45 -4.27 4.76
C MET A 75 6.80 -3.92 4.15
N ARG A 76 7.91 -4.00 4.93
CA ARG A 76 9.27 -3.74 4.42
C ARG A 76 9.58 -4.67 3.25
N ARG A 77 9.28 -5.96 3.42
CA ARG A 77 9.51 -6.91 2.35
C ARG A 77 8.63 -6.66 1.12
N ALA A 78 7.37 -6.26 1.28
CA ALA A 78 6.52 -5.86 0.16
C ALA A 78 7.12 -4.66 -0.61
N LEU A 79 7.70 -3.68 0.11
CA LEU A 79 8.41 -2.55 -0.50
C LEU A 79 9.64 -3.00 -1.31
N ASP A 80 10.42 -3.99 -0.82
CA ASP A 80 11.55 -4.58 -1.55
C ASP A 80 11.11 -5.20 -2.89
N TYR A 81 9.87 -5.65 -2.97
CA TYR A 81 9.24 -6.18 -4.19
C TYR A 81 8.35 -5.16 -4.92
N GLY A 82 8.58 -3.87 -4.67
CA GLY A 82 7.96 -2.78 -5.43
C GLY A 82 6.52 -2.44 -5.02
N ALA A 83 6.12 -2.74 -3.77
CA ALA A 83 4.88 -2.20 -3.24
C ALA A 83 5.00 -0.69 -3.00
N THR A 84 3.90 0.02 -3.14
CA THR A 84 3.80 1.44 -2.80
C THR A 84 3.16 1.62 -1.43
N LYS A 85 3.33 2.81 -0.84
CA LYS A 85 2.63 3.19 0.40
C LYS A 85 1.11 3.05 0.26
N ASP A 86 0.57 3.42 -0.89
CA ASP A 86 -0.86 3.35 -1.18
C ASP A 86 -1.34 1.89 -1.24
N GLU A 87 -0.58 0.98 -1.89
CA GLU A 87 -0.90 -0.45 -1.91
C GLU A 87 -0.87 -1.07 -0.50
N LEU A 88 0.10 -0.69 0.34
CA LEU A 88 0.15 -1.11 1.74
C LEU A 88 -1.09 -0.65 2.51
N PHE A 89 -1.48 0.62 2.33
CA PHE A 89 -2.67 1.16 2.98
C PHE A 89 -3.96 0.52 2.46
N GLU A 90 -4.04 0.20 1.16
CA GLU A 90 -5.18 -0.52 0.60
C GLU A 90 -5.32 -1.94 1.18
N ALA A 91 -4.20 -2.65 1.35
CA ALA A 91 -4.21 -3.95 2.00
C ALA A 91 -4.71 -3.88 3.46
N ILE A 92 -4.33 -2.82 4.21
CA ILE A 92 -4.85 -2.56 5.56
C ILE A 92 -6.37 -2.32 5.53
N LYS A 93 -6.87 -1.49 4.60
CA LYS A 93 -8.31 -1.24 4.44
C LYS A 93 -9.08 -2.52 4.13
N ALA A 94 -8.56 -3.34 3.22
CA ALA A 94 -9.17 -4.61 2.88
C ALA A 94 -9.20 -5.57 4.09
N ALA A 95 -8.12 -5.65 4.85
CA ALA A 95 -8.04 -6.47 6.06
C ALA A 95 -8.98 -5.97 7.18
N ALA A 96 -9.26 -4.68 7.25
CA ALA A 96 -10.14 -4.09 8.25
C ALA A 96 -11.61 -4.55 8.10
N VAL A 97 -12.03 -4.97 6.91
CA VAL A 97 -13.41 -5.45 6.70
C VAL A 97 -13.68 -6.73 7.50
N PRO A 98 -12.88 -7.81 7.38
CA PRO A 98 -13.06 -9.00 8.20
C PRO A 98 -12.43 -8.88 9.60
N GLY A 99 -11.35 -8.11 9.77
CA GLY A 99 -10.56 -8.02 11.00
C GLY A 99 -10.96 -6.87 11.94
N GLY A 100 -11.86 -6.00 11.50
CA GLY A 100 -12.39 -4.90 12.31
C GLY A 100 -11.34 -3.85 12.69
N GLY A 101 -11.64 -3.12 13.78
CA GLY A 101 -10.79 -2.02 14.27
C GLY A 101 -9.37 -2.44 14.67
N VAL A 102 -9.18 -3.68 15.08
CA VAL A 102 -7.85 -4.21 15.43
C VAL A 102 -6.94 -4.22 14.21
N ALA A 103 -7.41 -4.80 13.09
CA ALA A 103 -6.65 -4.87 11.85
C ALA A 103 -6.30 -3.46 11.35
N TYR A 104 -7.26 -2.54 11.37
CA TYR A 104 -7.03 -1.16 10.96
C TYR A 104 -5.98 -0.47 11.83
N SER A 105 -6.18 -0.49 13.16
CA SER A 105 -5.29 0.20 14.10
C SER A 105 -3.86 -0.35 14.06
N VAL A 106 -3.70 -1.68 14.00
CA VAL A 106 -2.38 -2.33 13.94
C VAL A 106 -1.70 -2.00 12.61
N GLY A 107 -2.43 -2.12 11.49
CA GLY A 107 -1.89 -1.81 10.18
C GLY A 107 -1.46 -0.35 10.04
N VAL A 108 -2.28 0.59 10.52
CA VAL A 108 -1.95 2.03 10.46
C VAL A 108 -0.74 2.36 11.32
N ARG A 109 -0.63 1.79 12.54
CA ARG A 109 0.57 2.00 13.38
C ARG A 109 1.83 1.45 12.74
N ALA A 110 1.76 0.27 12.12
CA ALA A 110 2.88 -0.30 11.39
C ALA A 110 3.30 0.60 10.20
N LEU A 111 2.35 1.09 9.43
CA LEU A 111 2.62 2.00 8.32
C LEU A 111 3.24 3.33 8.78
N GLN A 112 2.76 3.87 9.91
CA GLN A 112 3.31 5.07 10.53
C GLN A 112 4.74 4.85 11.03
N ALA A 113 5.04 3.69 11.61
CA ALA A 113 6.39 3.34 12.04
C ALA A 113 7.36 3.30 10.84
N LEU A 114 6.95 2.69 9.73
CA LEU A 114 7.75 2.67 8.50
C LEU A 114 8.01 4.09 7.95
N GLU A 115 7.02 4.97 8.03
CA GLU A 115 7.17 6.36 7.60
C GLU A 115 8.17 7.13 8.48
N GLN A 116 8.10 6.94 9.79
CA GLN A 116 9.05 7.55 10.74
C GLN A 116 10.48 7.04 10.54
N ASP A 117 10.63 5.79 10.14
CA ASP A 117 11.92 5.18 9.79
C ASP A 117 12.44 5.58 8.38
N GLY A 118 11.70 6.42 7.65
CA GLY A 118 12.10 6.88 6.34
C GLY A 118 11.99 5.83 5.23
N ALA A 119 11.15 4.81 5.39
CA ALA A 119 10.98 3.74 4.41
C ALA A 119 10.32 4.21 3.10
N PHE A 120 9.72 5.39 3.09
CA PHE A 120 9.10 5.98 1.90
C PHE A 120 9.90 7.16 1.38
N PRO A 121 10.03 7.32 0.04
CA PRO A 121 10.62 8.53 -0.52
C PRO A 121 9.77 9.76 -0.13
N PRO A 122 10.39 10.94 0.02
CA PRO A 122 9.64 12.16 0.28
C PRO A 122 8.57 12.34 -0.82
N PRO A 123 7.39 12.91 -0.49
CA PRO A 123 6.34 13.14 -1.46
C PRO A 123 6.90 13.96 -2.63
N SER A 124 6.66 13.48 -3.84
CA SER A 124 7.03 14.24 -5.04
C SER A 124 6.40 15.63 -4.97
N PRO A 125 7.12 16.70 -5.31
CA PRO A 125 6.52 18.03 -5.34
C PRO A 125 5.27 17.99 -6.23
N PRO A 126 4.18 18.67 -5.84
CA PRO A 126 2.97 18.69 -6.63
C PRO A 126 3.31 19.12 -8.06
N PRO A 127 2.70 18.50 -9.08
CA PRO A 127 2.94 18.91 -10.46
C PRO A 127 2.73 20.41 -10.56
N ALA A 128 3.71 21.13 -11.12
CA ALA A 128 3.61 22.56 -11.33
C ALA A 128 2.25 22.84 -12.01
N VAL A 129 1.39 23.57 -11.34
CA VAL A 129 0.09 23.97 -11.88
C VAL A 129 0.41 24.74 -13.17
N ARG A 130 0.33 24.06 -14.31
CA ARG A 130 0.40 24.73 -15.60
C ARG A 130 -0.72 25.74 -15.57
N GLY A 131 -0.34 27.04 -15.51
CA GLY A 131 -1.27 28.14 -15.50
C GLY A 131 -2.37 27.88 -16.53
N ARG A 132 -3.60 27.81 -16.08
CA ARG A 132 -4.77 27.75 -16.95
C ARG A 132 -4.65 28.94 -17.89
N ARG A 133 -4.23 28.69 -19.13
CA ARG A 133 -4.42 29.72 -20.19
C ARG A 133 -5.86 30.10 -20.13
N GLY A 134 -6.08 31.39 -19.92
CA GLY A 134 -7.41 31.98 -19.74
C GLY A 134 -8.41 31.38 -20.74
N THR A 135 -9.43 30.75 -20.20
CA THR A 135 -10.60 30.39 -20.97
C THR A 135 -11.19 31.71 -21.49
N ALA A 136 -11.16 31.89 -22.81
CA ALA A 136 -11.87 32.97 -23.46
C ALA A 136 -13.30 33.00 -22.89
N THR A 137 -13.65 34.13 -22.32
CA THR A 137 -14.98 34.41 -21.78
C THR A 137 -15.96 34.32 -22.94
N THR A 138 -16.72 33.24 -23.04
CA THR A 138 -17.86 33.16 -23.95
C THR A 138 -18.89 34.18 -23.49
N PRO A 139 -19.31 35.11 -24.33
CA PRO A 139 -20.35 36.10 -23.95
C PRO A 139 -21.63 35.30 -23.59
N PRO A 140 -22.44 35.83 -22.64
CA PRO A 140 -23.68 35.18 -22.24
C PRO A 140 -24.66 35.12 -23.43
N PRO A 141 -25.46 34.05 -23.55
CA PRO A 141 -26.48 33.96 -24.60
C PRO A 141 -27.49 35.10 -24.48
N SER A 142 -27.79 35.73 -25.61
CA SER A 142 -28.81 36.78 -25.71
C SER A 142 -30.16 36.31 -25.18
N ALA A 143 -30.81 37.19 -24.40
CA ALA A 143 -32.10 36.92 -23.80
C ALA A 143 -33.18 36.59 -24.85
N PRO A 144 -34.14 35.71 -24.57
CA PRO A 144 -35.23 35.39 -25.48
C PRO A 144 -36.16 36.59 -25.65
N PRO A 145 -36.75 36.80 -26.84
CA PRO A 145 -37.66 37.89 -27.11
C PRO A 145 -38.95 37.81 -26.25
N ALA A 146 -39.41 38.97 -25.80
CA ALA A 146 -40.60 39.08 -24.96
C ALA A 146 -41.87 38.51 -25.65
N PRO A 147 -42.81 37.89 -24.92
CA PRO A 147 -44.03 37.34 -25.49
C PRO A 147 -44.92 38.46 -26.05
N ARG A 148 -45.36 38.31 -27.31
CA ARG A 148 -46.32 39.19 -27.96
C ARG A 148 -47.64 39.20 -27.20
N ARG A 149 -48.11 40.36 -26.74
CA ARG A 149 -49.44 40.60 -26.19
C ARG A 149 -50.49 40.20 -27.22
N ARG A 150 -51.26 39.14 -26.95
CA ARG A 150 -52.50 38.84 -27.69
C ARG A 150 -53.55 39.90 -27.37
N GLY A 151 -54.04 40.54 -28.42
CA GLY A 151 -55.12 41.52 -28.35
C GLY A 151 -56.39 40.88 -27.74
N ARG A 152 -57.00 41.61 -26.81
CA ARG A 152 -58.37 41.37 -26.34
C ARG A 152 -59.32 41.62 -27.47
N THR A 153 -59.99 40.59 -27.99
CA THR A 153 -61.20 40.74 -28.79
C THR A 153 -62.36 41.06 -27.85
N ALA A 154 -62.94 42.20 -28.01
CA ALA A 154 -64.21 42.55 -27.40
C ALA A 154 -65.34 41.82 -28.16
N THR A 155 -66.19 41.16 -27.46
CA THR A 155 -67.44 40.62 -27.99
C THR A 155 -68.62 41.34 -27.29
N ARG A 156 -69.52 41.81 -28.09
CA ARG A 156 -70.84 42.41 -27.71
C ARG A 156 -71.72 41.39 -26.98
#